data_451ac86d41deffbc03ff5cee425261c4
#
_entry.id   451ac86d41deffbc03ff5cee425261c4
#
_cell.length_a   1.000
_cell.length_b   1.000
_cell.length_c   1.000
_cell.angle_alpha   90.00
_cell.angle_beta   90.00
_cell.angle_gamma   90.00
#
_symmetry.space_group_name_H-M   'P 1'
#
loop_
_entity.id
_entity.type
_entity.pdbx_description
1 polymer ?
#
loop_
_entity_poly.entity_id
_entity_poly.type
_entity_poly.pdbx_seq_one_letter_code
_entity_poly.pdbx_strand_id
1 'polypeptide(L)'
;MLCAATTAALVLGLGLPATAAELGGSGSEPSAAHSAAPRESQASDSHASELASSEAAQTKGARTPLATTEAKAPTARVKSATAPTATARAVKIDAKISAAAARAKLGAAKGATASVKGGVRQNYARGAVFLKKGAKTAYAVRSGMLGRYRSAAGLPTGNEACHGKNWCTQPFSGSPRTLSWTSGKMRVCTGLRKRVEGKKASALQVIEVDQTSTRHANVYACVRDSNGTYKRDGGAYAGLVGKTGTAAKKREGDGKTPRGVYWMRGGFGTSKNPGLKHQRYTKVTKKTVWVDSSASKYYNTMRPSGKSEKLYQRGPYRHAQVIGYNEKRAKGKGSAIFLHRRTSASNYTMGCVAVYDSSLVKLMKWQISKDVQIAIHA
;
A
#
# COMPACT_ATOMS: atom_id res chain seq x y z
N MET A 1 14.73 20.30 -13.70
CA MET A 1 13.39 20.28 -14.32
C MET A 1 12.34 20.01 -13.27
N LEU A 2 11.39 20.90 -13.17
CA LEU A 2 10.43 20.99 -12.07
C LEU A 2 9.46 19.82 -12.04
N CYS A 3 9.35 19.16 -10.91
CA CYS A 3 8.22 18.29 -10.57
C CYS A 3 6.92 19.06 -10.25
N ALA A 4 6.98 20.37 -10.17
CA ALA A 4 5.84 21.25 -10.00
C ALA A 4 5.53 21.97 -11.31
N ALA A 5 4.26 22.05 -11.66
CA ALA A 5 3.81 22.93 -12.73
C ALA A 5 3.95 24.37 -12.27
N THR A 6 5.04 25.00 -12.64
CA THR A 6 5.20 26.46 -12.52
C THR A 6 5.13 27.03 -13.92
N THR A 7 4.14 27.83 -14.20
CA THR A 7 4.08 28.76 -15.32
C THR A 7 5.17 29.79 -15.12
N ALA A 8 6.34 29.61 -15.73
CA ALA A 8 7.34 30.65 -15.88
C ALA A 8 6.94 31.50 -17.08
N ALA A 9 6.41 32.66 -16.82
CA ALA A 9 6.34 33.73 -17.83
C ALA A 9 7.78 34.16 -18.13
N LEU A 10 8.25 33.87 -19.32
CA LEU A 10 9.52 34.35 -19.84
C LEU A 10 9.32 35.82 -20.30
N VAL A 11 9.76 36.77 -19.50
CA VAL A 11 9.90 38.16 -19.93
C VAL A 11 11.28 38.28 -20.57
N LEU A 12 11.31 38.32 -21.88
CA LEU A 12 12.48 38.78 -22.65
C LEU A 12 12.56 40.29 -22.55
N GLY A 13 13.48 40.78 -21.74
CA GLY A 13 13.89 42.16 -21.74
C GLY A 13 14.87 42.45 -22.87
N LEU A 14 14.42 43.12 -23.89
CA LEU A 14 15.28 43.88 -24.81
C LEU A 14 15.08 45.36 -24.46
N GLY A 15 16.12 45.94 -23.90
CA GLY A 15 16.19 47.39 -23.71
C GLY A 15 16.57 48.13 -25.00
N LEU A 16 15.99 49.29 -25.18
CA LEU A 16 16.57 50.49 -25.80
C LEU A 16 15.60 51.69 -25.63
N PRO A 17 16.01 52.96 -25.84
CA PRO A 17 15.81 53.99 -24.82
C PRO A 17 14.69 55.00 -25.13
N ALA A 18 14.49 55.82 -24.14
CA ALA A 18 13.51 56.92 -24.05
C ALA A 18 13.53 57.95 -25.19
N THR A 19 12.33 58.40 -25.60
CA THR A 19 12.06 59.81 -25.88
C THR A 19 10.63 60.14 -25.44
N ALA A 20 10.54 61.27 -24.76
CA ALA A 20 9.34 61.89 -24.26
C ALA A 20 8.52 62.59 -25.35
N ALA A 21 7.20 62.53 -25.20
CA ALA A 21 6.31 63.69 -25.58
C ALA A 21 4.91 63.44 -24.93
N GLU A 22 4.51 64.50 -24.23
CA GLU A 22 3.20 64.70 -23.62
C GLU A 22 2.09 64.84 -24.68
N LEU A 23 0.87 64.57 -24.28
CA LEU A 23 -0.34 65.40 -24.29
C LEU A 23 -1.62 64.54 -24.35
N GLY A 24 -2.42 64.57 -23.35
CA GLY A 24 -3.73 65.22 -23.26
C GLY A 24 -4.95 64.38 -23.71
N GLY A 25 -5.94 64.27 -22.82
CA GLY A 25 -7.33 64.20 -23.24
C GLY A 25 -8.18 63.04 -22.72
N SER A 26 -8.77 63.23 -21.59
CA SER A 26 -10.21 63.08 -21.21
C SER A 26 -11.06 62.01 -21.86
N GLY A 27 -11.79 61.24 -21.02
CA GLY A 27 -13.20 61.09 -21.24
C GLY A 27 -13.77 59.66 -21.14
N SER A 28 -14.53 59.48 -20.08
CA SER A 28 -15.81 58.74 -20.01
C SER A 28 -15.80 57.20 -20.00
N GLU A 29 -16.15 56.68 -18.83
CA GLU A 29 -16.98 55.48 -18.70
C GLU A 29 -18.36 55.70 -19.40
N PRO A 30 -19.06 54.59 -19.80
CA PRO A 30 -20.05 54.08 -18.89
C PRO A 30 -20.34 52.57 -18.91
N SER A 31 -20.71 52.10 -17.72
CA SER A 31 -21.94 51.35 -17.38
C SER A 31 -22.21 49.97 -18.02
N ALA A 32 -22.21 49.01 -17.12
CA ALA A 32 -23.14 47.89 -16.89
C ALA A 32 -23.96 47.32 -18.05
N ALA A 33 -23.86 46.01 -18.21
CA ALA A 33 -25.03 45.17 -18.52
C ALA A 33 -24.83 43.71 -18.05
N HIS A 34 -25.75 43.28 -17.24
CA HIS A 34 -26.17 41.98 -16.84
C HIS A 34 -26.24 40.95 -17.96
N SER A 35 -25.95 39.69 -17.70
CA SER A 35 -26.82 38.55 -18.07
C SER A 35 -26.14 37.23 -17.72
N ALA A 36 -26.62 36.57 -16.72
CA ALA A 36 -27.47 35.39 -16.73
C ALA A 36 -26.72 34.05 -16.95
N ALA A 37 -26.71 33.28 -15.88
CA ALA A 37 -26.45 31.85 -15.87
C ALA A 37 -27.58 31.07 -16.57
N PRO A 38 -27.31 29.89 -17.10
CA PRO A 38 -28.36 28.91 -17.33
C PRO A 38 -28.33 27.81 -16.24
N ARG A 39 -29.56 27.51 -15.85
CA ARG A 39 -30.02 26.53 -14.89
C ARG A 39 -29.71 25.10 -15.32
N GLU A 40 -29.58 24.26 -14.30
CA GLU A 40 -29.76 22.81 -14.30
C GLU A 40 -31.05 22.39 -15.03
N SER A 41 -30.98 21.30 -15.77
CA SER A 41 -32.12 20.46 -16.08
C SER A 41 -31.83 19.03 -15.63
N GLN A 42 -32.52 18.63 -14.58
CA GLN A 42 -32.79 17.24 -14.25
C GLN A 42 -33.62 16.60 -15.36
N ALA A 43 -33.28 15.39 -15.72
CA ALA A 43 -34.18 14.43 -16.33
C ALA A 43 -33.94 13.06 -15.68
N SER A 44 -34.88 12.69 -14.84
CA SER A 44 -35.23 11.33 -14.47
C SER A 44 -35.84 10.64 -15.70
N ASP A 45 -35.55 9.33 -15.85
CA ASP A 45 -36.54 8.27 -16.05
C ASP A 45 -35.79 6.93 -16.25
N SER A 46 -35.96 6.07 -15.33
CA SER A 46 -36.62 4.76 -15.30
C SER A 46 -36.89 4.11 -16.65
N HIS A 47 -36.31 2.93 -16.86
CA HIS A 47 -37.05 1.78 -17.36
C HIS A 47 -36.38 0.46 -16.92
N ALA A 48 -37.24 -0.35 -16.33
CA ALA A 48 -37.03 -1.71 -15.90
C ALA A 48 -37.30 -2.70 -17.06
N SER A 49 -36.75 -3.92 -16.81
CA SER A 49 -37.21 -5.21 -17.31
C SER A 49 -37.16 -5.47 -18.84
N GLU A 50 -36.55 -6.54 -19.26
CA GLU A 50 -37.21 -7.84 -19.44
C GLU A 50 -36.25 -8.95 -19.86
N LEU A 51 -36.31 -10.01 -19.18
CA LEU A 51 -36.28 -11.42 -19.49
C LEU A 51 -36.03 -11.85 -20.95
N ALA A 52 -35.09 -12.75 -21.16
CA ALA A 52 -35.28 -13.87 -22.06
C ALA A 52 -34.44 -15.08 -21.61
N SER A 53 -35.15 -16.10 -21.25
CA SER A 53 -34.74 -17.49 -21.05
C SER A 53 -34.45 -18.15 -22.40
N SER A 54 -33.50 -19.07 -22.48
CA SER A 54 -33.54 -20.25 -23.36
C SER A 54 -32.55 -21.26 -22.78
N GLU A 55 -33.00 -22.23 -22.20
CA GLU A 55 -33.52 -23.54 -22.63
C GLU A 55 -32.41 -24.61 -22.74
N ALA A 56 -32.68 -25.62 -21.97
CA ALA A 56 -31.92 -26.82 -21.71
C ALA A 56 -31.84 -27.73 -22.93
N ALA A 57 -30.78 -28.49 -23.04
CA ALA A 57 -30.76 -29.73 -23.78
C ALA A 57 -30.44 -30.88 -22.85
N GLN A 58 -31.45 -31.67 -22.60
CA GLN A 58 -31.37 -32.99 -21.95
C GLN A 58 -30.83 -34.03 -22.94
N THR A 59 -29.89 -34.85 -22.52
CA THR A 59 -29.67 -36.16 -23.10
C THR A 59 -29.88 -37.21 -22.04
N LYS A 60 -30.90 -38.05 -22.31
CA LYS A 60 -31.24 -39.26 -21.59
C LYS A 60 -30.22 -40.35 -21.85
N GLY A 61 -29.72 -40.99 -20.82
CA GLY A 61 -28.97 -42.26 -20.87
C GLY A 61 -29.55 -43.24 -19.87
N ALA A 62 -29.91 -44.39 -20.36
CA ALA A 62 -30.77 -45.45 -19.80
C ALA A 62 -30.27 -46.06 -18.48
N ARG A 63 -31.26 -46.38 -17.64
CA ARG A 63 -31.13 -47.25 -16.46
C ARG A 63 -31.23 -48.72 -16.90
N THR A 64 -30.35 -49.53 -16.35
CA THR A 64 -30.58 -50.99 -16.25
C THR A 64 -30.49 -51.38 -14.76
N PRO A 65 -31.45 -52.14 -14.23
CA PRO A 65 -31.43 -52.55 -12.82
C PRO A 65 -30.65 -53.84 -12.64
N LEU A 66 -29.80 -53.92 -11.64
CA LEU A 66 -29.18 -55.18 -11.22
C LEU A 66 -29.67 -55.58 -9.85
N ALA A 67 -29.95 -56.88 -9.76
CA ALA A 67 -30.70 -57.60 -8.77
C ALA A 67 -30.15 -57.53 -7.34
N THR A 68 -31.10 -57.49 -6.42
CA THR A 68 -30.96 -57.77 -4.99
C THR A 68 -30.62 -59.24 -4.76
N THR A 69 -29.52 -59.48 -4.05
CA THR A 69 -29.31 -60.79 -3.35
C THR A 69 -29.18 -60.48 -1.86
N GLU A 70 -30.19 -60.94 -1.14
CA GLU A 70 -30.21 -61.05 0.33
C GLU A 70 -29.10 -62.00 0.80
N ALA A 71 -28.21 -61.53 1.63
CA ALA A 71 -27.31 -62.37 2.41
C ALA A 71 -27.66 -62.27 3.91
N LYS A 72 -28.15 -63.37 4.43
CA LYS A 72 -28.49 -63.63 5.79
C LYS A 72 -27.33 -63.40 6.76
N ALA A 73 -27.50 -62.54 7.73
CA ALA A 73 -26.52 -62.23 8.77
C ALA A 73 -26.42 -63.31 9.81
N PRO A 74 -25.22 -63.69 10.26
CA PRO A 74 -25.09 -64.50 11.47
C PRO A 74 -25.11 -63.62 12.70
N THR A 75 -25.99 -63.90 13.63
CA THR A 75 -26.06 -63.33 14.97
C THR A 75 -24.83 -63.75 15.79
N ALA A 76 -23.81 -62.87 15.85
CA ALA A 76 -22.73 -63.01 16.83
C ALA A 76 -23.06 -62.14 18.05
N ARG A 77 -23.26 -62.81 19.19
CA ARG A 77 -23.46 -62.25 20.52
C ARG A 77 -22.19 -61.50 20.95
N VAL A 78 -22.15 -60.19 20.78
CA VAL A 78 -21.06 -59.33 21.24
C VAL A 78 -21.17 -59.25 22.77
N LYS A 79 -20.23 -59.87 23.47
CA LYS A 79 -19.98 -59.63 24.88
C LYS A 79 -19.57 -58.16 25.03
N SER A 80 -20.34 -57.41 25.82
CA SER A 80 -20.04 -56.03 26.20
C SER A 80 -18.71 -56.03 26.94
N ALA A 81 -17.63 -55.66 26.24
CA ALA A 81 -16.38 -55.33 26.86
C ALA A 81 -16.50 -53.87 27.34
N THR A 82 -16.57 -53.70 28.66
CA THR A 82 -16.48 -52.42 29.33
C THR A 82 -15.20 -51.74 28.86
N ALA A 83 -15.31 -50.69 28.05
CA ALA A 83 -14.18 -49.88 27.63
C ALA A 83 -13.51 -49.27 28.88
N PRO A 84 -12.20 -49.37 29.03
CA PRO A 84 -11.52 -48.68 30.12
C PRO A 84 -11.73 -47.18 29.95
N THR A 85 -12.37 -46.57 30.93
CA THR A 85 -12.48 -45.12 31.08
C THR A 85 -11.04 -44.61 31.23
N ALA A 86 -10.43 -44.24 30.10
CA ALA A 86 -9.14 -43.54 30.12
C ALA A 86 -9.38 -42.19 30.79
N THR A 87 -9.15 -42.14 32.10
CA THR A 87 -9.07 -40.90 32.86
C THR A 87 -7.98 -40.07 32.20
N ALA A 88 -8.40 -39.13 31.35
CA ALA A 88 -7.48 -38.23 30.68
C ALA A 88 -6.74 -37.44 31.76
N ARG A 89 -5.52 -37.91 32.07
CA ARG A 89 -4.58 -37.21 32.96
C ARG A 89 -4.48 -35.77 32.48
N ALA A 90 -5.07 -34.85 33.21
CA ALA A 90 -5.05 -33.43 32.85
C ALA A 90 -3.57 -33.01 32.63
N VAL A 91 -3.22 -32.78 31.38
CA VAL A 91 -1.88 -32.35 31.02
C VAL A 91 -1.68 -30.97 31.66
N LYS A 92 -0.78 -30.88 32.65
CA LYS A 92 -0.48 -29.65 33.35
C LYS A 92 0.17 -28.66 32.36
N ILE A 93 -0.66 -27.75 31.82
CA ILE A 93 -0.15 -26.70 30.92
C ILE A 93 0.59 -25.65 31.73
N ASP A 94 1.76 -25.24 31.27
CA ASP A 94 2.57 -24.16 31.91
C ASP A 94 1.70 -22.90 32.11
N ALA A 95 1.78 -22.32 33.32
CA ALA A 95 0.98 -21.14 33.70
C ALA A 95 1.19 -19.93 32.74
N LYS A 96 2.41 -19.77 32.21
CA LYS A 96 2.72 -18.73 31.22
C LYS A 96 1.99 -18.93 29.91
N ILE A 97 1.85 -20.19 29.48
CA ILE A 97 1.11 -20.58 28.28
C ILE A 97 -0.39 -20.30 28.49
N SER A 98 -0.93 -20.73 29.63
CA SER A 98 -2.34 -20.52 29.97
C SER A 98 -2.68 -19.03 30.06
N ALA A 99 -1.84 -18.22 30.70
CA ALA A 99 -1.99 -16.77 30.78
C ALA A 99 -1.94 -16.07 29.42
N ALA A 100 -1.04 -16.50 28.54
CA ALA A 100 -0.96 -15.97 27.18
C ALA A 100 -2.17 -16.33 26.34
N ALA A 101 -2.70 -17.57 26.46
CA ALA A 101 -3.90 -18.00 25.79
C ALA A 101 -5.14 -17.22 26.26
N ALA A 102 -5.27 -16.98 27.57
CA ALA A 102 -6.36 -16.19 28.15
C ALA A 102 -6.34 -14.74 27.63
N ARG A 103 -5.17 -14.06 27.70
CA ARG A 103 -5.02 -12.69 27.18
C ARG A 103 -5.38 -12.59 25.69
N ALA A 104 -5.00 -13.60 24.89
CA ALA A 104 -5.30 -13.64 23.47
C ALA A 104 -6.70 -14.19 23.15
N LYS A 105 -7.48 -14.60 24.15
CA LYS A 105 -8.83 -15.20 24.03
C LYS A 105 -8.87 -16.40 23.07
N LEU A 106 -7.89 -17.31 23.18
CA LEU A 106 -7.74 -18.44 22.25
C LEU A 106 -8.76 -19.57 22.47
N GLY A 107 -9.53 -19.56 23.58
CA GLY A 107 -10.51 -20.60 23.90
C GLY A 107 -9.85 -21.83 24.53
N ALA A 108 -10.51 -22.99 24.44
CA ALA A 108 -10.07 -24.23 25.04
C ALA A 108 -8.75 -24.76 24.44
N ALA A 109 -7.91 -25.35 25.28
CA ALA A 109 -6.72 -26.07 24.84
C ALA A 109 -7.10 -27.30 24.01
N LYS A 110 -6.29 -27.63 23.02
CA LYS A 110 -6.46 -28.80 22.13
C LYS A 110 -5.21 -29.68 22.20
N GLY A 111 -5.41 -30.91 22.68
CA GLY A 111 -4.34 -31.89 22.80
C GLY A 111 -3.24 -31.52 23.80
N ALA A 112 -2.18 -32.29 23.83
CA ALA A 112 -1.03 -32.06 24.70
C ALA A 112 -0.10 -30.96 24.17
N THR A 113 0.69 -30.39 25.07
CA THR A 113 1.80 -29.49 24.70
C THR A 113 2.86 -30.28 23.92
N ALA A 114 3.22 -29.80 22.74
CA ALA A 114 4.22 -30.42 21.86
C ALA A 114 5.55 -29.69 21.93
N SER A 115 6.66 -30.46 21.87
CA SER A 115 8.01 -29.89 21.71
C SER A 115 8.18 -29.33 20.29
N VAL A 116 8.81 -28.18 20.20
CA VAL A 116 9.24 -27.53 18.93
C VAL A 116 10.69 -27.07 19.07
N LYS A 117 11.36 -26.82 17.96
CA LYS A 117 12.75 -26.33 17.99
C LYS A 117 12.88 -25.09 18.89
N GLY A 118 13.60 -25.23 19.99
CA GLY A 118 13.89 -24.15 20.94
C GLY A 118 12.80 -23.84 21.97
N GLY A 119 11.75 -24.69 22.08
CA GLY A 119 10.69 -24.45 23.06
C GLY A 119 9.53 -25.45 22.96
N VAL A 120 8.37 -25.00 23.38
CA VAL A 120 7.12 -25.81 23.35
C VAL A 120 5.99 -25.02 22.70
N ARG A 121 5.00 -25.73 22.16
CA ARG A 121 3.78 -25.22 21.57
C ARG A 121 2.54 -25.90 22.17
N GLN A 122 1.57 -25.14 22.58
CA GLN A 122 0.24 -25.61 22.96
C GLN A 122 -0.79 -25.08 21.97
N ASN A 123 -1.58 -25.99 21.41
CA ASN A 123 -2.67 -25.61 20.51
C ASN A 123 -3.93 -25.24 21.30
N TYR A 124 -4.73 -24.34 20.72
CA TYR A 124 -6.01 -23.87 21.25
C TYR A 124 -7.05 -23.77 20.13
N ALA A 125 -8.31 -23.58 20.50
CA ALA A 125 -9.41 -23.49 19.55
C ALA A 125 -9.21 -22.39 18.48
N ARG A 126 -8.61 -21.24 18.86
CA ARG A 126 -8.40 -20.07 17.99
C ARG A 126 -6.94 -19.69 17.82
N GLY A 127 -6.03 -20.66 17.87
CA GLY A 127 -4.60 -20.39 17.66
C GLY A 127 -3.68 -21.36 18.39
N ALA A 128 -2.47 -20.90 18.68
CA ALA A 128 -1.50 -21.63 19.48
C ALA A 128 -0.71 -20.66 20.36
N VAL A 129 -0.12 -21.16 21.45
CA VAL A 129 0.85 -20.42 22.27
C VAL A 129 2.17 -21.12 22.18
N PHE A 130 3.23 -20.33 22.06
CA PHE A 130 4.61 -20.78 22.04
C PHE A 130 5.35 -20.23 23.26
N LEU A 131 6.14 -21.08 23.90
CA LEU A 131 7.05 -20.72 24.99
C LEU A 131 8.46 -21.17 24.65
N LYS A 132 9.39 -20.23 24.51
CA LYS A 132 10.80 -20.51 24.29
C LYS A 132 11.40 -21.13 25.57
N LYS A 133 12.29 -22.13 25.45
CA LYS A 133 13.02 -22.73 26.56
C LYS A 133 13.71 -21.65 27.41
N GLY A 134 13.47 -21.65 28.70
CA GLY A 134 14.02 -20.65 29.64
C GLY A 134 13.37 -19.26 29.60
N ALA A 135 12.40 -18.99 28.71
CA ALA A 135 11.77 -17.67 28.62
C ALA A 135 10.75 -17.43 29.77
N LYS A 136 10.69 -16.15 30.19
CA LYS A 136 9.69 -15.68 31.17
C LYS A 136 8.33 -15.41 30.54
N THR A 137 8.25 -15.23 29.21
CA THR A 137 7.04 -14.83 28.47
C THR A 137 6.71 -15.83 27.36
N ALA A 138 5.45 -16.24 27.31
CA ALA A 138 4.87 -17.00 26.21
C ALA A 138 4.09 -16.05 25.28
N TYR A 139 4.11 -16.34 23.99
CA TYR A 139 3.43 -15.54 22.96
C TYR A 139 2.36 -16.35 22.24
N ALA A 140 1.18 -15.74 22.13
CA ALA A 140 0.07 -16.29 21.38
C ALA A 140 0.20 -15.97 19.88
N VAL A 141 -0.17 -16.94 19.05
CA VAL A 141 -0.29 -16.82 17.59
C VAL A 141 -1.72 -17.17 17.22
N ARG A 142 -2.52 -16.19 16.80
CA ARG A 142 -3.94 -16.41 16.46
C ARG A 142 -4.11 -17.17 15.16
N SER A 143 -5.28 -17.77 14.93
CA SER A 143 -5.56 -18.67 13.79
C SER A 143 -5.18 -18.08 12.43
N GLY A 144 -5.47 -16.81 12.16
CA GLY A 144 -5.09 -16.14 10.91
C GLY A 144 -3.58 -16.13 10.66
N MET A 145 -2.82 -15.75 11.68
CA MET A 145 -1.37 -15.73 11.65
C MET A 145 -0.80 -17.16 11.67
N LEU A 146 -1.42 -18.06 12.45
CA LEU A 146 -0.99 -19.47 12.54
C LEU A 146 -1.12 -20.19 11.19
N GLY A 147 -2.11 -19.86 10.39
CA GLY A 147 -2.24 -20.35 9.01
C GLY A 147 -1.08 -19.91 8.09
N ARG A 148 -0.34 -18.87 8.46
CA ARG A 148 0.88 -18.40 7.75
C ARG A 148 2.17 -18.92 8.36
N TYR A 149 2.12 -19.47 9.57
CA TYR A 149 3.29 -20.00 10.27
C TYR A 149 3.88 -21.20 9.55
N ARG A 150 5.20 -21.21 9.46
CA ARG A 150 6.02 -22.35 9.05
C ARG A 150 7.19 -22.46 10.03
N SER A 151 7.71 -23.64 10.26
CA SER A 151 8.80 -23.90 11.24
C SER A 151 10.03 -23.04 11.02
N ALA A 152 10.33 -22.69 9.77
CA ALA A 152 11.44 -21.78 9.42
C ALA A 152 11.30 -20.37 10.03
N ALA A 153 10.07 -19.92 10.34
CA ALA A 153 9.86 -18.65 11.04
C ALA A 153 10.40 -18.70 12.50
N GLY A 154 10.63 -19.88 13.05
CA GLY A 154 11.08 -20.04 14.44
C GLY A 154 9.98 -19.73 15.45
N LEU A 155 10.35 -19.27 16.63
CA LEU A 155 9.42 -18.93 17.70
C LEU A 155 9.00 -17.45 17.62
N PRO A 156 7.76 -17.09 18.00
CA PRO A 156 7.38 -15.71 18.13
C PRO A 156 8.22 -15.00 19.20
N THR A 157 8.65 -13.78 18.91
CA THR A 157 9.47 -12.94 19.80
C THR A 157 8.71 -11.74 20.37
N GLY A 158 7.45 -11.59 19.98
CA GLY A 158 6.56 -10.55 20.45
C GLY A 158 5.09 -10.86 20.16
N ASN A 159 4.22 -9.98 20.65
CA ASN A 159 2.78 -10.09 20.40
C ASN A 159 2.42 -9.73 18.96
N GLU A 160 1.27 -10.22 18.52
CA GLU A 160 0.64 -9.78 17.29
C GLU A 160 0.22 -8.30 17.39
N ALA A 161 0.60 -7.51 16.40
CA ALA A 161 0.21 -6.10 16.25
C ALA A 161 -0.72 -5.97 15.05
N CYS A 162 -1.97 -5.51 15.29
CA CYS A 162 -2.94 -5.32 14.22
C CYS A 162 -2.98 -3.85 13.78
N HIS A 163 -2.99 -3.66 12.48
CA HIS A 163 -2.99 -2.37 11.81
C HIS A 163 -4.37 -2.16 11.18
N GLY A 164 -5.27 -1.60 11.96
CA GLY A 164 -6.70 -1.55 11.62
C GLY A 164 -7.41 -2.90 11.80
N LYS A 165 -8.50 -3.11 11.04
CA LYS A 165 -9.36 -4.32 11.17
C LYS A 165 -8.93 -5.48 10.26
N ASN A 166 -8.05 -5.24 9.30
CA ASN A 166 -7.90 -6.12 8.16
C ASN A 166 -6.55 -6.82 8.04
N TRP A 167 -5.52 -6.39 8.77
CA TRP A 167 -4.22 -7.03 8.71
C TRP A 167 -3.42 -6.86 10.00
N CYS A 168 -2.58 -7.83 10.26
CA CYS A 168 -1.74 -7.87 11.46
C CYS A 168 -0.33 -8.36 11.09
N THR A 169 0.63 -8.01 11.95
CA THR A 169 2.02 -8.50 11.90
C THR A 169 2.41 -9.12 13.23
N GLN A 170 3.34 -10.06 13.20
CA GLN A 170 3.93 -10.63 14.41
C GLN A 170 5.42 -10.93 14.18
N PRO A 171 6.32 -10.56 15.12
CA PRO A 171 7.72 -10.84 15.00
C PRO A 171 8.06 -12.28 15.40
N PHE A 172 9.06 -12.87 14.71
CA PHE A 172 9.58 -14.22 14.92
C PHE A 172 11.11 -14.25 14.91
N SER A 173 11.69 -15.31 15.45
CA SER A 173 13.15 -15.45 15.60
C SER A 173 13.86 -15.96 14.33
N GLY A 174 13.13 -16.54 13.39
CA GLY A 174 13.68 -17.16 12.18
C GLY A 174 13.47 -16.34 10.90
N SER A 175 13.24 -17.02 9.79
CA SER A 175 13.01 -16.37 8.49
C SER A 175 11.65 -16.81 7.92
N PRO A 176 10.79 -15.84 7.55
CA PRO A 176 10.96 -14.40 7.71
C PRO A 176 10.85 -13.95 9.17
N ARG A 177 11.56 -12.88 9.54
CA ARG A 177 11.51 -12.32 10.92
C ARG A 177 10.17 -11.72 11.31
N THR A 178 9.32 -11.42 10.35
CA THR A 178 7.97 -10.91 10.58
C THR A 178 7.01 -11.67 9.69
N LEU A 179 6.00 -12.27 10.29
CA LEU A 179 4.86 -12.77 9.56
C LEU A 179 3.77 -11.71 9.50
N SER A 180 3.01 -11.75 8.43
CA SER A 180 1.84 -10.91 8.20
C SER A 180 0.63 -11.76 7.80
N TRP A 181 -0.52 -11.34 8.28
CA TRP A 181 -1.80 -11.90 7.92
C TRP A 181 -2.72 -10.79 7.41
N THR A 182 -3.44 -11.08 6.33
CA THR A 182 -4.42 -10.17 5.73
C THR A 182 -5.78 -10.85 5.64
N SER A 183 -6.85 -10.08 5.89
CA SER A 183 -8.23 -10.56 5.77
C SER A 183 -8.55 -11.05 4.35
N GLY A 184 -9.37 -12.11 4.24
CA GLY A 184 -9.90 -12.59 2.97
C GLY A 184 -10.74 -11.54 2.22
N LYS A 185 -11.32 -10.59 2.96
CA LYS A 185 -12.16 -9.50 2.40
C LYS A 185 -11.37 -8.40 1.67
N MET A 186 -10.04 -8.32 1.86
CA MET A 186 -9.21 -7.33 1.18
C MET A 186 -9.01 -7.69 -0.30
N ARG A 187 -9.19 -6.70 -1.19
CA ARG A 187 -8.93 -6.86 -2.63
C ARG A 187 -7.44 -7.04 -2.90
N VAL A 188 -7.10 -7.77 -3.95
CA VAL A 188 -5.71 -7.98 -4.37
C VAL A 188 -5.17 -6.75 -5.10
N CYS A 189 -3.90 -6.42 -4.84
CA CYS A 189 -3.12 -5.47 -5.63
C CYS A 189 -2.62 -6.19 -6.89
N THR A 190 -3.37 -6.08 -7.98
CA THR A 190 -3.18 -6.92 -9.18
C THR A 190 -1.89 -6.63 -9.92
N GLY A 191 -1.47 -5.36 -10.00
CA GLY A 191 -0.22 -4.95 -10.64
C GLY A 191 1.03 -5.50 -9.94
N LEU A 192 0.92 -5.81 -8.63
CA LEU A 192 2.05 -6.39 -7.87
C LEU A 192 2.20 -7.91 -8.02
N ARG A 193 1.32 -8.58 -8.77
CA ARG A 193 1.45 -10.02 -9.09
C ARG A 193 2.62 -10.26 -10.04
N LYS A 194 2.89 -9.34 -10.95
CA LYS A 194 3.95 -9.40 -11.95
C LYS A 194 5.18 -8.60 -11.51
N ARG A 195 6.27 -8.78 -12.21
CA ARG A 195 7.44 -7.92 -12.10
C ARG A 195 7.13 -6.59 -12.81
N VAL A 196 7.52 -5.48 -12.18
CA VAL A 196 7.47 -4.15 -12.80
C VAL A 196 8.88 -3.82 -13.27
N GLU A 197 9.06 -3.67 -14.55
CA GLU A 197 10.39 -3.45 -15.21
C GLU A 197 11.45 -4.44 -14.68
N GLY A 198 11.13 -5.74 -14.70
CA GLY A 198 11.99 -6.82 -14.25
C GLY A 198 12.16 -6.97 -12.73
N LYS A 199 11.64 -6.04 -11.93
CA LYS A 199 11.74 -6.05 -10.46
C LYS A 199 10.43 -6.50 -9.80
N LYS A 200 10.53 -7.38 -8.83
CA LYS A 200 9.40 -7.79 -7.98
C LYS A 200 9.38 -6.94 -6.71
N ALA A 201 8.21 -6.45 -6.33
CA ALA A 201 8.01 -5.85 -5.02
C ALA A 201 8.28 -6.89 -3.92
N SER A 202 8.99 -6.50 -2.87
CA SER A 202 9.45 -7.40 -1.79
C SER A 202 9.15 -6.90 -0.39
N ALA A 203 8.89 -5.58 -0.23
CA ALA A 203 8.57 -5.00 1.06
C ALA A 203 7.24 -5.51 1.61
N LEU A 204 7.07 -5.43 2.93
CA LEU A 204 5.78 -5.71 3.59
C LEU A 204 4.71 -4.71 3.13
N GLN A 205 5.08 -3.45 2.98
CA GLN A 205 4.19 -2.38 2.53
C GLN A 205 4.67 -1.81 1.20
N VAL A 206 3.75 -1.70 0.25
CA VAL A 206 4.01 -1.16 -1.09
C VAL A 206 2.93 -0.18 -1.46
N ILE A 207 3.31 1.00 -1.91
CA ILE A 207 2.41 1.94 -2.57
C ILE A 207 2.36 1.53 -4.05
N GLU A 208 1.24 0.99 -4.51
CA GLU A 208 1.02 0.66 -5.92
C GLU A 208 0.50 1.89 -6.64
N VAL A 209 1.11 2.24 -7.76
CA VAL A 209 0.67 3.30 -8.68
C VAL A 209 0.35 2.65 -10.02
N ASP A 210 -0.92 2.57 -10.33
CA ASP A 210 -1.49 1.95 -11.51
C ASP A 210 -1.94 3.05 -12.47
N GLN A 211 -1.21 3.29 -13.55
CA GLN A 211 -1.55 4.31 -14.53
C GLN A 211 -2.82 3.93 -15.26
N THR A 212 -3.82 4.80 -15.24
CA THR A 212 -5.13 4.57 -15.86
C THR A 212 -5.33 5.35 -17.16
N SER A 213 -4.60 6.43 -17.31
CA SER A 213 -4.53 7.22 -18.56
C SER A 213 -3.21 7.97 -18.60
N THR A 214 -2.93 8.74 -19.65
CA THR A 214 -1.64 9.45 -19.83
C THR A 214 -1.20 10.19 -18.57
N ARG A 215 -2.13 10.83 -17.83
CA ARG A 215 -1.78 11.70 -16.69
C ARG A 215 -2.36 11.23 -15.36
N HIS A 216 -3.25 10.23 -15.38
CA HIS A 216 -3.95 9.78 -14.19
C HIS A 216 -3.50 8.39 -13.78
N ALA A 217 -3.58 8.12 -12.48
CA ALA A 217 -3.31 6.83 -11.89
C ALA A 217 -4.23 6.58 -10.70
N ASN A 218 -4.49 5.31 -10.42
CA ASN A 218 -4.97 4.88 -9.12
C ASN A 218 -3.78 4.56 -8.22
N VAL A 219 -3.79 5.07 -7.01
CA VAL A 219 -2.75 4.81 -6.01
C VAL A 219 -3.35 3.98 -4.88
N TYR A 220 -2.69 2.89 -4.50
CA TYR A 220 -3.19 1.96 -3.47
C TYR A 220 -2.13 1.73 -2.40
N ALA A 221 -2.57 1.64 -1.15
CA ALA A 221 -1.78 1.10 -0.06
C ALA A 221 -1.87 -0.44 -0.08
N CYS A 222 -0.78 -1.13 -0.30
CA CYS A 222 -0.73 -2.59 -0.45
C CYS A 222 0.10 -3.23 0.64
N VAL A 223 -0.45 -4.24 1.31
CA VAL A 223 0.23 -5.03 2.34
C VAL A 223 0.45 -6.45 1.83
N ARG A 224 1.67 -6.96 2.00
CA ARG A 224 2.02 -8.31 1.64
C ARG A 224 1.60 -9.27 2.76
N ASP A 225 0.76 -10.25 2.43
CA ASP A 225 0.49 -11.42 3.25
C ASP A 225 1.71 -12.36 3.21
N SER A 226 1.95 -13.11 4.25
CA SER A 226 3.07 -14.07 4.30
C SER A 226 2.96 -15.22 3.29
N ASN A 227 1.83 -15.39 2.61
CA ASN A 227 1.71 -16.24 1.43
C ASN A 227 2.25 -15.59 0.14
N GLY A 228 2.76 -14.36 0.22
CA GLY A 228 3.33 -13.62 -0.90
C GLY A 228 2.36 -12.73 -1.66
N THR A 229 1.06 -12.77 -1.36
CA THR A 229 0.05 -11.96 -2.04
C THR A 229 -0.04 -10.56 -1.45
N TYR A 230 -0.06 -9.53 -2.30
CA TYR A 230 -0.34 -8.16 -1.90
C TYR A 230 -1.84 -7.87 -1.92
N LYS A 231 -2.35 -7.23 -0.88
CA LYS A 231 -3.76 -6.84 -0.75
C LYS A 231 -3.90 -5.37 -0.37
N ARG A 232 -4.96 -4.73 -0.90
CA ARG A 232 -5.25 -3.30 -0.70
C ARG A 232 -5.74 -3.03 0.72
N ASP A 233 -5.07 -2.14 1.41
CA ASP A 233 -5.51 -1.61 2.71
C ASP A 233 -6.26 -0.29 2.49
N GLY A 234 -7.52 -0.42 2.15
CA GLY A 234 -8.39 0.69 1.79
C GLY A 234 -8.73 0.76 0.30
N GLY A 235 -9.30 1.91 -0.10
CA GLY A 235 -9.70 2.21 -1.48
C GLY A 235 -8.56 2.74 -2.34
N ALA A 236 -8.91 3.14 -3.56
CA ALA A 236 -8.02 3.86 -4.45
C ALA A 236 -7.91 5.33 -4.04
N TYR A 237 -6.73 5.90 -4.17
CA TYR A 237 -6.49 7.32 -4.12
C TYR A 237 -6.28 7.84 -5.54
N ALA A 238 -7.07 8.83 -5.98
CA ALA A 238 -6.89 9.45 -7.29
C ALA A 238 -5.53 10.16 -7.37
N GLY A 239 -4.71 9.74 -8.32
CA GLY A 239 -3.34 10.21 -8.51
C GLY A 239 -3.10 10.84 -9.87
N LEU A 240 -2.03 11.62 -9.95
CA LEU A 240 -1.47 12.16 -11.18
C LEU A 240 -0.05 11.63 -11.37
N VAL A 241 0.32 11.42 -12.61
CA VAL A 241 1.66 11.05 -13.06
C VAL A 241 2.21 12.10 -14.03
N GLY A 242 3.33 11.82 -14.66
CA GLY A 242 4.00 12.73 -15.58
C GLY A 242 3.11 13.23 -16.71
N LYS A 243 3.36 14.45 -17.19
CA LYS A 243 2.66 15.09 -18.31
C LYS A 243 2.54 14.18 -19.54
N THR A 244 3.55 13.38 -19.79
CA THR A 244 3.65 12.44 -20.91
C THR A 244 3.61 10.99 -20.43
N GLY A 245 2.97 10.72 -19.29
CA GLY A 245 2.73 9.38 -18.75
C GLY A 245 3.90 8.84 -17.94
N THR A 246 4.09 7.53 -18.03
CA THR A 246 5.16 6.80 -17.35
C THR A 246 6.15 6.19 -18.36
N ALA A 247 7.38 5.88 -17.94
CA ALA A 247 8.37 5.22 -18.79
C ALA A 247 9.31 4.30 -18.01
N ALA A 248 9.70 3.19 -18.62
CA ALA A 248 10.77 2.32 -18.14
C ALA A 248 12.16 2.99 -18.27
N LYS A 249 12.38 3.67 -19.38
CA LYS A 249 13.62 4.39 -19.70
C LYS A 249 13.38 5.91 -19.57
N LYS A 250 13.19 6.38 -18.32
CA LYS A 250 13.03 7.80 -18.04
C LYS A 250 14.33 8.57 -18.32
N ARG A 251 14.19 9.81 -18.81
CA ARG A 251 15.26 10.78 -18.99
C ARG A 251 14.96 12.09 -18.27
N GLU A 252 16.00 12.87 -17.99
CA GLU A 252 15.83 14.24 -17.48
C GLU A 252 15.00 15.02 -18.51
N GLY A 253 13.96 15.72 -18.03
CA GLY A 253 13.18 16.59 -18.90
C GLY A 253 12.05 15.95 -19.69
N ASP A 254 11.91 14.65 -19.69
CA ASP A 254 10.94 13.94 -20.53
C ASP A 254 9.47 14.07 -20.07
N GLY A 255 9.22 14.67 -18.91
CA GLY A 255 7.87 14.80 -18.34
C GLY A 255 7.22 13.48 -17.96
N LYS A 256 7.98 12.39 -17.82
CA LYS A 256 7.48 11.03 -17.52
C LYS A 256 7.76 10.63 -16.08
N THR A 257 6.86 9.89 -15.47
CA THR A 257 7.11 9.22 -14.19
C THR A 257 7.83 7.89 -14.44
N PRO A 258 8.92 7.57 -13.72
CA PRO A 258 9.65 6.34 -13.95
C PRO A 258 8.84 5.11 -13.52
N ARG A 259 8.64 4.15 -14.42
CA ARG A 259 8.12 2.83 -14.08
C ARG A 259 9.17 2.01 -13.35
N GLY A 260 8.74 1.20 -12.41
CA GLY A 260 9.63 0.33 -11.65
C GLY A 260 9.23 0.18 -10.20
N VAL A 261 10.08 -0.49 -9.42
CA VAL A 261 9.93 -0.66 -7.98
C VAL A 261 11.06 0.06 -7.28
N TYR A 262 10.72 1.02 -6.41
CA TYR A 262 11.65 1.90 -5.72
C TYR A 262 11.39 1.90 -4.21
N TRP A 263 12.41 2.16 -3.41
CA TRP A 263 12.23 2.40 -1.99
C TRP A 263 11.69 3.80 -1.75
N MET A 264 10.73 3.93 -0.84
CA MET A 264 10.36 5.23 -0.30
C MET A 264 11.47 5.71 0.63
N ARG A 265 11.74 7.01 0.59
CA ARG A 265 12.77 7.66 1.40
C ARG A 265 12.15 8.71 2.29
N GLY A 266 12.99 9.49 2.97
CA GLY A 266 12.54 10.53 3.87
C GLY A 266 11.53 11.48 3.27
N GLY A 267 10.69 12.04 4.11
CA GLY A 267 9.73 13.07 3.75
C GLY A 267 10.30 14.47 3.89
N PHE A 268 9.67 15.43 3.23
CA PHE A 268 9.93 16.85 3.40
C PHE A 268 8.67 17.68 3.14
N GLY A 269 8.71 18.94 3.53
CA GLY A 269 7.63 19.86 3.19
C GLY A 269 7.74 21.22 3.87
N THR A 270 6.86 22.14 3.44
CA THR A 270 6.75 23.48 4.03
C THR A 270 5.98 23.44 5.35
N SER A 271 5.18 22.39 5.59
CA SER A 271 4.47 22.13 6.84
C SER A 271 5.26 21.17 7.75
N LYS A 272 4.82 21.04 9.00
CA LYS A 272 5.36 20.06 9.95
C LYS A 272 5.06 18.62 9.49
N ASN A 273 5.83 17.66 10.00
CA ASN A 273 5.65 16.24 9.71
C ASN A 273 4.19 15.81 9.93
N PRO A 274 3.51 15.28 8.90
CA PRO A 274 2.12 14.87 9.00
C PRO A 274 1.90 13.52 9.71
N GLY A 275 2.97 12.88 10.20
CA GLY A 275 2.92 11.60 10.90
C GLY A 275 3.74 10.48 10.22
N LEU A 276 4.73 10.81 9.41
CA LEU A 276 5.75 9.87 8.93
C LEU A 276 6.70 9.53 10.09
N LYS A 277 6.48 8.36 10.74
CA LYS A 277 7.15 8.02 12.01
C LYS A 277 8.50 7.31 11.83
N HIS A 278 8.66 6.54 10.75
CA HIS A 278 9.77 5.59 10.61
C HIS A 278 10.86 6.08 9.67
N GLN A 279 10.72 7.27 9.11
CA GLN A 279 11.70 7.92 8.25
C GLN A 279 11.87 9.39 8.63
N ARG A 280 13.05 9.95 8.33
CA ARG A 280 13.31 11.35 8.57
C ARG A 280 12.33 12.22 7.79
N TYR A 281 11.85 13.29 8.40
CA TYR A 281 11.08 14.35 7.76
C TYR A 281 11.80 15.68 7.91
N THR A 282 12.03 16.39 6.81
CA THR A 282 12.73 17.68 6.78
C THR A 282 11.75 18.82 6.51
N LYS A 283 11.58 19.73 7.45
CA LYS A 283 10.89 20.99 7.21
C LYS A 283 11.80 21.87 6.35
N VAL A 284 11.36 22.18 5.14
CA VAL A 284 12.16 22.95 4.19
C VAL A 284 12.02 24.46 4.44
N THR A 285 13.09 25.19 4.09
CA THR A 285 13.17 26.66 4.15
C THR A 285 13.15 27.25 2.74
N LYS A 286 13.02 28.59 2.63
CA LYS A 286 13.09 29.30 1.33
C LYS A 286 14.41 29.05 0.58
N LYS A 287 15.47 28.65 1.29
CA LYS A 287 16.81 28.38 0.71
C LYS A 287 16.97 26.93 0.26
N THR A 288 16.16 25.98 0.80
CA THR A 288 16.28 24.53 0.54
C THR A 288 16.01 24.23 -0.93
N VAL A 289 16.87 23.43 -1.54
CA VAL A 289 16.81 23.05 -2.95
C VAL A 289 16.95 21.54 -3.14
N TRP A 290 16.46 21.03 -4.28
CA TRP A 290 16.85 19.74 -4.82
C TRP A 290 17.74 19.98 -6.02
N VAL A 291 18.93 19.37 -6.03
CA VAL A 291 19.90 19.59 -7.11
C VAL A 291 19.52 18.77 -8.33
N ASP A 292 19.07 19.43 -9.38
CA ASP A 292 18.60 18.87 -10.66
C ASP A 292 19.62 19.04 -11.81
N SER A 293 20.69 19.76 -11.60
CA SER A 293 21.78 19.90 -12.57
C SER A 293 22.64 18.64 -12.61
N SER A 294 22.63 17.92 -13.75
CA SER A 294 23.40 16.70 -13.95
C SER A 294 24.94 16.92 -13.94
N ALA A 295 25.41 18.18 -14.07
CA ALA A 295 26.82 18.54 -13.95
C ALA A 295 27.27 18.61 -12.47
N SER A 296 26.35 18.75 -11.53
CA SER A 296 26.68 18.88 -10.11
C SER A 296 27.05 17.53 -9.49
N LYS A 297 28.11 17.52 -8.67
CA LYS A 297 28.44 16.38 -7.81
C LYS A 297 27.32 16.02 -6.80
N TYR A 298 26.41 16.96 -6.56
CA TYR A 298 25.24 16.78 -5.69
C TYR A 298 23.96 16.48 -6.46
N TYR A 299 24.04 16.15 -7.77
CA TYR A 299 22.88 15.80 -8.58
C TYR A 299 21.95 14.82 -7.88
N ASN A 300 20.65 15.05 -7.99
CA ASN A 300 19.58 14.27 -7.37
C ASN A 300 19.67 14.15 -5.84
N THR A 301 20.08 15.23 -5.15
CA THR A 301 20.07 15.30 -3.68
C THR A 301 19.48 16.62 -3.17
N MET A 302 18.94 16.57 -1.95
CA MET A 302 18.50 17.77 -1.23
C MET A 302 19.71 18.51 -0.63
N ARG A 303 19.70 19.84 -0.75
CA ARG A 303 20.72 20.73 -0.14
C ARG A 303 20.05 21.85 0.64
N PRO A 304 20.68 22.34 1.73
CA PRO A 304 20.11 23.42 2.54
C PRO A 304 19.98 24.73 1.76
N SER A 305 20.80 24.94 0.73
CA SER A 305 20.74 26.08 -0.16
C SER A 305 21.35 25.80 -1.52
N GLY A 306 21.06 26.62 -2.53
CA GLY A 306 21.62 26.52 -3.88
C GLY A 306 20.75 27.20 -4.94
N LYS A 307 21.19 27.09 -6.22
CA LYS A 307 20.52 27.61 -7.43
C LYS A 307 19.81 26.50 -8.20
N SER A 308 19.15 25.56 -7.53
CA SER A 308 18.43 24.44 -8.16
C SER A 308 16.95 24.51 -7.84
N GLU A 309 16.19 23.46 -8.10
CA GLU A 309 14.76 23.40 -7.82
C GLU A 309 14.47 23.78 -6.36
N LYS A 310 13.72 24.85 -6.14
CA LYS A 310 13.32 25.30 -4.81
C LYS A 310 12.27 24.37 -4.23
N LEU A 311 12.52 23.83 -3.04
CA LEU A 311 11.58 22.95 -2.36
C LEU A 311 10.56 23.70 -1.49
N TYR A 312 10.73 25.00 -1.28
CA TYR A 312 9.78 25.82 -0.53
C TYR A 312 8.59 26.22 -1.42
N GLN A 313 7.77 25.22 -1.78
CA GLN A 313 6.56 25.40 -2.58
C GLN A 313 5.35 24.95 -1.76
N ARG A 314 4.56 25.91 -1.25
CA ARG A 314 3.43 25.66 -0.36
C ARG A 314 2.29 24.87 -1.03
N GLY A 315 2.18 24.91 -2.34
CA GLY A 315 1.26 24.12 -3.14
C GLY A 315 1.68 22.64 -3.15
N PRO A 316 2.53 22.20 -4.07
CA PRO A 316 2.87 20.80 -4.26
C PRO A 316 3.68 20.22 -3.10
N TYR A 317 4.56 20.99 -2.48
CA TYR A 317 5.46 20.51 -1.42
C TYR A 317 5.04 20.95 -0.01
N ARG A 318 3.72 21.11 0.22
CA ARG A 318 3.19 21.19 1.59
C ARG A 318 3.63 19.97 2.39
N HIS A 319 3.45 18.79 1.78
CA HIS A 319 4.00 17.51 2.19
C HIS A 319 4.52 16.77 0.95
N ALA A 320 5.64 16.10 1.07
CA ALA A 320 6.21 15.25 0.02
C ALA A 320 7.07 14.15 0.63
N GLN A 321 7.23 13.06 -0.11
CA GLN A 321 8.13 11.95 0.24
C GLN A 321 8.97 11.57 -0.97
N VAL A 322 10.26 11.35 -0.76
CA VAL A 322 11.19 11.03 -1.85
C VAL A 322 10.99 9.61 -2.33
N ILE A 323 10.85 9.44 -3.63
CA ILE A 323 10.92 8.14 -4.32
C ILE A 323 12.39 7.89 -4.66
N GLY A 324 12.94 6.75 -4.23
CA GLY A 324 14.35 6.37 -4.41
C GLY A 324 14.68 6.00 -5.86
N TYR A 325 14.28 6.89 -6.79
CA TYR A 325 14.64 6.79 -8.19
C TYR A 325 16.01 7.43 -8.45
N ASN A 326 16.82 6.79 -9.31
CA ASN A 326 18.15 7.28 -9.69
C ASN A 326 19.06 7.60 -8.49
N GLU A 327 19.05 6.78 -7.44
CA GLU A 327 19.89 6.97 -6.25
C GLU A 327 21.39 6.92 -6.55
N LYS A 328 21.78 6.22 -7.62
CA LYS A 328 23.16 6.21 -8.13
C LYS A 328 23.56 7.54 -8.80
N ARG A 329 22.61 8.47 -8.94
CA ARG A 329 22.81 9.80 -9.51
C ARG A 329 23.40 9.77 -10.92
N ALA A 330 23.00 8.78 -11.73
CA ALA A 330 23.43 8.68 -13.12
C ALA A 330 22.92 9.89 -13.92
N LYS A 331 23.83 10.60 -14.57
CA LYS A 331 23.54 11.82 -15.33
C LYS A 331 22.48 11.59 -16.40
N GLY A 332 21.57 12.53 -16.56
CA GLY A 332 20.52 12.50 -17.58
C GLY A 332 19.39 11.50 -17.37
N LYS A 333 19.44 10.69 -16.29
CA LYS A 333 18.36 9.71 -16.01
C LYS A 333 17.16 10.29 -15.28
N GLY A 334 17.23 11.54 -14.85
CA GLY A 334 16.15 12.21 -14.12
C GLY A 334 16.44 12.35 -12.64
N SER A 335 15.90 13.41 -12.06
CA SER A 335 16.04 13.83 -10.67
C SER A 335 14.70 14.25 -10.09
N ALA A 336 14.66 14.57 -8.79
CA ALA A 336 13.51 15.17 -8.11
C ALA A 336 12.20 14.40 -8.30
N ILE A 337 12.22 13.08 -8.11
CA ILE A 337 11.03 12.23 -8.21
C ILE A 337 10.44 12.00 -6.83
N PHE A 338 9.23 12.53 -6.61
CA PHE A 338 8.56 12.54 -5.31
C PHE A 338 7.13 12.00 -5.39
N LEU A 339 6.63 11.51 -4.27
CA LEU A 339 5.21 11.40 -3.99
C LEU A 339 4.80 12.67 -3.23
N HIS A 340 3.95 13.51 -3.82
CA HIS A 340 3.62 14.81 -3.25
C HIS A 340 2.13 15.16 -3.35
N ARG A 341 1.75 16.29 -2.78
CA ARG A 341 0.40 16.83 -2.86
C ARG A 341 0.08 17.29 -4.29
N ARG A 342 -1.06 16.83 -4.85
CA ARG A 342 -1.62 17.45 -6.07
C ARG A 342 -2.24 18.80 -5.74
N THR A 343 -2.16 19.72 -6.69
CA THR A 343 -2.80 21.05 -6.61
C THR A 343 -3.89 21.15 -7.69
N SER A 344 -4.83 22.07 -7.53
CA SER A 344 -5.82 22.40 -8.56
C SER A 344 -5.21 23.07 -9.79
N ALA A 345 -4.02 23.66 -9.64
CA ALA A 345 -3.35 24.39 -10.72
C ALA A 345 -2.79 23.48 -11.84
N SER A 346 -2.76 22.15 -11.65
CA SER A 346 -2.24 21.25 -12.67
C SER A 346 -2.92 19.87 -12.62
N ASN A 347 -3.16 19.30 -13.79
CA ASN A 347 -3.66 17.94 -13.99
C ASN A 347 -2.56 16.94 -14.36
N TYR A 348 -1.28 17.28 -14.14
CA TYR A 348 -0.13 16.41 -14.36
C TYR A 348 1.03 16.78 -13.43
N THR A 349 2.08 15.99 -13.45
CA THR A 349 3.38 16.29 -12.85
C THR A 349 4.48 16.34 -13.93
N MET A 350 5.68 16.75 -13.56
CA MET A 350 6.85 16.68 -14.47
C MET A 350 7.67 15.38 -14.25
N GLY A 351 7.06 14.37 -13.64
CA GLY A 351 7.67 13.05 -13.39
C GLY A 351 7.41 12.49 -12.01
N CYS A 352 6.87 13.27 -11.10
CA CYS A 352 6.45 12.82 -9.77
C CYS A 352 5.15 12.00 -9.82
N VAL A 353 4.77 11.47 -8.67
CA VAL A 353 3.41 10.98 -8.38
C VAL A 353 2.75 12.01 -7.46
N ALA A 354 1.54 12.46 -7.78
CA ALA A 354 0.81 13.38 -6.93
C ALA A 354 -0.56 12.83 -6.54
N VAL A 355 -0.94 13.00 -5.27
CA VAL A 355 -2.25 12.62 -4.73
C VAL A 355 -2.81 13.78 -3.90
N TYR A 356 -4.09 13.77 -3.58
CA TYR A 356 -4.66 14.77 -2.66
C TYR A 356 -3.92 14.76 -1.32
N ASP A 357 -3.79 15.93 -0.67
CA ASP A 357 -3.05 16.09 0.59
C ASP A 357 -3.54 15.13 1.69
N SER A 358 -4.86 14.97 1.82
CA SER A 358 -5.45 14.02 2.78
C SER A 358 -5.03 12.57 2.51
N SER A 359 -4.91 12.20 1.24
CA SER A 359 -4.47 10.87 0.82
C SER A 359 -2.98 10.67 1.09
N LEU A 360 -2.17 11.69 0.79
CA LEU A 360 -0.73 11.67 1.06
C LEU A 360 -0.44 11.52 2.55
N VAL A 361 -1.14 12.30 3.39
CA VAL A 361 -1.03 12.20 4.86
C VAL A 361 -1.42 10.81 5.35
N LYS A 362 -2.50 10.20 4.81
CA LYS A 362 -2.89 8.82 5.13
C LYS A 362 -1.79 7.83 4.75
N LEU A 363 -1.23 7.94 3.55
CA LEU A 363 -0.14 7.07 3.07
C LEU A 363 1.13 7.22 3.92
N MET A 364 1.49 8.43 4.35
CA MET A 364 2.64 8.66 5.24
C MET A 364 2.43 8.06 6.63
N LYS A 365 1.24 8.23 7.22
CA LYS A 365 0.88 7.65 8.54
C LYS A 365 0.77 6.12 8.50
N TRP A 366 0.39 5.56 7.36
CA TRP A 366 0.19 4.13 7.15
C TRP A 366 1.50 3.34 7.20
N GLN A 367 2.63 3.96 6.94
CA GLN A 367 3.94 3.30 6.95
C GLN A 367 4.34 2.89 8.37
N ILE A 368 4.51 1.58 8.60
CA ILE A 368 4.87 1.01 9.91
C ILE A 368 6.36 0.69 10.04
N SER A 369 7.15 0.92 9.00
CA SER A 369 8.60 0.75 8.98
C SER A 369 9.25 1.73 8.00
N LYS A 370 10.58 1.78 8.00
CA LYS A 370 11.35 2.50 6.97
C LYS A 370 11.37 1.79 5.62
N ASP A 371 11.06 0.48 5.60
CA ASP A 371 11.21 -0.39 4.45
C ASP A 371 9.89 -0.49 3.68
N VAL A 372 9.49 0.62 3.08
CA VAL A 372 8.30 0.74 2.22
C VAL A 372 8.75 0.95 0.78
N GLN A 373 8.12 0.26 -0.15
CA GLN A 373 8.35 0.44 -1.58
C GLN A 373 7.20 1.19 -2.25
N ILE A 374 7.48 1.77 -3.41
CA ILE A 374 6.49 2.23 -4.37
C ILE A 374 6.72 1.46 -5.66
N ALA A 375 5.65 0.94 -6.25
CA ALA A 375 5.66 0.24 -7.53
C ALA A 375 4.80 1.02 -8.52
N ILE A 376 5.41 1.49 -9.60
CA ILE A 376 4.79 2.34 -10.61
C ILE A 376 4.75 1.56 -11.93
N HIS A 377 3.56 1.32 -12.44
CA HIS A 377 3.33 0.57 -13.68
C HIS A 377 2.22 1.23 -14.53
N ALA A 378 2.13 0.82 -15.81
CA ALA A 378 1.06 1.16 -16.73
C ALA A 378 0.20 -0.08 -16.97
#